data_96afbf6bb09059c6c3ec97df565708a0
#
_entry.id   96afbf6bb09059c6c3ec97df565708a0
#
_cell.length_a   1.000
_cell.length_b   1.000
_cell.length_c   1.000
_cell.angle_alpha   90.00
_cell.angle_beta   90.00
_cell.angle_gamma   90.00
#
_symmetry.space_group_name_H-M   'P 1'
#
loop_
_entity.id
_entity.type
_entity.pdbx_description
1 polymer ?
#
loop_
_entity_poly.entity_id
_entity_poly.type
_entity_poly.pdbx_seq_one_letter_code
_entity_poly.pdbx_strand_id
1 'polypeptide(L)'
;MNKPLQMPMFKPETEWVPPTHLPDLKDHKEIAIDLETRDPNLMTMGSGSVRRDGEVIGIAVAVEGWSGYFPINHEGGGNMDRALVLDWFEEVLQTTATKIFHNAMYDVSWIRSMGFYINGGIIDTMIAASLCNENRWSYTLDSVAKEYIGVGKSEKLLVEAAKEWGINPKAEMWRLPAPLVGEYAEQDAVITLKLWAAMQHEIEKQDLWDVFNLETNLFPCLVDMKFKGVRVDIDKAEQTKKSLLVSEKQMHQDIKKIAGFDVEIWAGASIAKAFDIVKLPYDRTEKGAPSFTKNFLATHPHELPKLINQAREINKASTTFIDTILKHNHKGRIHSDINQIRSDDGGTVTGRFSYSNPNLQQIPARHKELGPLIRSLFIPEEKCKWGCFDYSQQEPRLVVHFASLLRLEGTQTIVDGYNSGDADFHQMIADMAGIERKQAKTINLGLMYGMGKNKLMAELGLLKEAAEKLIKTYHQRAPFVKMLSDAVSRRADDSGKIRTIGGRLCHFD
;
A
#
# COMPACT_ATOMS: atom_id res chain seq x y z
N MET A 1 -10.04 -17.19 23.83
CA MET A 1 -11.32 -17.75 24.35
C MET A 1 -12.35 -16.68 24.22
N ASN A 2 -13.34 -16.87 23.34
CA ASN A 2 -14.46 -15.93 23.20
C ASN A 2 -15.26 -15.95 24.51
N LYS A 3 -15.48 -14.76 25.09
CA LYS A 3 -16.43 -14.64 26.22
C LYS A 3 -17.79 -15.12 25.74
N PRO A 4 -18.57 -15.87 26.54
CA PRO A 4 -19.93 -16.23 26.19
C PRO A 4 -20.74 -14.94 25.95
N LEU A 5 -21.58 -14.94 24.92
CA LEU A 5 -22.49 -13.83 24.65
C LEU A 5 -23.42 -13.65 25.85
N GLN A 6 -23.37 -12.48 26.44
CA GLN A 6 -24.34 -12.09 27.45
C GLN A 6 -25.55 -11.53 26.70
N MET A 7 -26.67 -12.27 26.66
CA MET A 7 -27.91 -11.72 26.10
C MET A 7 -28.35 -10.50 26.91
N PRO A 8 -28.55 -9.34 26.29
CA PRO A 8 -28.98 -8.14 27.02
C PRO A 8 -30.41 -8.31 27.55
N MET A 9 -30.68 -7.71 28.69
CA MET A 9 -32.03 -7.67 29.26
C MET A 9 -32.96 -6.77 28.45
N PHE A 10 -32.42 -5.74 27.79
CA PHE A 10 -33.16 -4.84 26.90
C PHE A 10 -32.58 -5.00 25.48
N LYS A 11 -33.41 -5.40 24.53
CA LYS A 11 -33.01 -5.49 23.13
C LYS A 11 -33.33 -4.15 22.47
N PRO A 12 -32.35 -3.55 21.71
CA PRO A 12 -32.71 -2.44 20.83
C PRO A 12 -33.83 -2.86 19.87
N GLU A 13 -34.80 -1.99 19.71
CA GLU A 13 -35.92 -2.23 18.80
C GLU A 13 -35.56 -1.76 17.39
N THR A 14 -35.98 -2.53 16.40
CA THR A 14 -35.87 -2.19 14.99
C THR A 14 -37.09 -2.69 14.24
N GLU A 15 -37.58 -1.91 13.29
CA GLU A 15 -38.63 -2.31 12.35
C GLU A 15 -38.06 -2.99 11.10
N TRP A 16 -36.71 -3.01 10.93
CA TRP A 16 -36.09 -3.63 9.78
C TRP A 16 -36.31 -5.14 9.79
N VAL A 17 -36.70 -5.67 8.64
CA VAL A 17 -36.84 -7.11 8.38
C VAL A 17 -36.15 -7.48 7.08
N PRO A 18 -35.55 -8.68 6.97
CA PRO A 18 -34.94 -9.11 5.72
C PRO A 18 -35.98 -9.18 4.59
N PRO A 19 -35.55 -9.02 3.33
CA PRO A 19 -36.42 -9.18 2.17
C PRO A 19 -37.15 -10.52 2.18
N THR A 20 -38.44 -10.51 1.85
CA THR A 20 -39.26 -11.73 1.81
C THR A 20 -39.10 -12.53 0.52
N HIS A 21 -38.44 -11.96 -0.49
CA HIS A 21 -38.19 -12.57 -1.79
C HIS A 21 -36.85 -12.11 -2.34
N LEU A 22 -36.32 -12.89 -3.26
CA LEU A 22 -35.07 -12.60 -4.00
C LEU A 22 -35.45 -11.93 -5.32
N PRO A 23 -35.16 -10.64 -5.52
CA PRO A 23 -35.60 -9.90 -6.71
C PRO A 23 -34.83 -10.31 -7.96
N ASP A 24 -35.48 -10.24 -9.14
CA ASP A 24 -34.77 -10.32 -10.41
C ASP A 24 -34.15 -8.94 -10.74
N LEU A 25 -32.83 -8.90 -10.86
CA LEU A 25 -32.06 -7.68 -11.12
C LEU A 25 -31.46 -7.63 -12.53
N LYS A 26 -31.91 -8.50 -13.45
CA LYS A 26 -31.31 -8.63 -14.80
C LYS A 26 -31.44 -7.38 -15.66
N ASP A 27 -32.49 -6.59 -15.46
CA ASP A 27 -32.76 -5.40 -16.27
C ASP A 27 -32.04 -4.13 -15.76
N HIS A 28 -31.41 -4.20 -14.58
CA HIS A 28 -30.65 -3.08 -14.04
C HIS A 28 -29.28 -2.97 -14.69
N LYS A 29 -28.84 -1.74 -14.97
CA LYS A 29 -27.54 -1.46 -15.57
C LYS A 29 -26.42 -1.37 -14.53
N GLU A 30 -26.76 -0.97 -13.32
CA GLU A 30 -25.86 -0.71 -12.20
C GLU A 30 -26.41 -1.37 -10.94
N ILE A 31 -25.58 -2.10 -10.24
CA ILE A 31 -25.89 -2.82 -9.02
C ILE A 31 -24.80 -2.53 -8.00
N ALA A 32 -25.11 -1.78 -6.94
CA ALA A 32 -24.17 -1.60 -5.83
C ALA A 32 -24.25 -2.79 -4.88
N ILE A 33 -23.10 -3.24 -4.41
CA ILE A 33 -22.95 -4.40 -3.56
C ILE A 33 -22.01 -4.03 -2.40
N ASP A 34 -22.40 -4.43 -1.19
CA ASP A 34 -21.57 -4.33 0.01
C ASP A 34 -21.69 -5.65 0.79
N LEU A 35 -20.58 -6.17 1.30
CA LEU A 35 -20.54 -7.43 2.03
C LEU A 35 -20.22 -7.23 3.49
N GLU A 36 -21.08 -7.74 4.35
CA GLU A 36 -20.76 -7.87 5.75
C GLU A 36 -20.05 -9.19 6.03
N THR A 37 -18.98 -9.13 6.81
CA THR A 37 -18.09 -10.27 6.98
C THR A 37 -17.71 -10.51 8.44
N ARG A 38 -17.37 -11.77 8.71
CA ARG A 38 -16.58 -12.16 9.86
C ARG A 38 -15.13 -12.34 9.37
N ASP A 39 -14.23 -11.44 9.76
CA ASP A 39 -12.81 -11.49 9.40
C ASP A 39 -11.92 -11.29 10.65
N PRO A 40 -11.74 -12.35 11.47
CA PRO A 40 -11.16 -12.24 12.81
C PRO A 40 -9.70 -11.83 12.83
N ASN A 41 -8.98 -12.02 11.73
CA ASN A 41 -7.56 -11.72 11.62
C ASN A 41 -7.25 -10.49 10.75
N LEU A 42 -8.27 -9.73 10.34
CA LEU A 42 -8.13 -8.58 9.45
C LEU A 42 -7.04 -7.60 9.91
N MET A 43 -7.06 -7.21 11.18
CA MET A 43 -6.13 -6.21 11.74
C MET A 43 -4.69 -6.74 11.89
N THR A 44 -4.47 -8.04 11.88
CA THR A 44 -3.15 -8.66 12.18
C THR A 44 -2.50 -9.34 10.99
N MET A 45 -3.32 -9.76 10.02
CA MET A 45 -2.89 -10.59 8.88
C MET A 45 -3.42 -10.06 7.54
N GLY A 46 -4.20 -8.97 7.54
CA GLY A 46 -4.96 -8.52 6.37
C GLY A 46 -6.17 -9.41 6.10
N SER A 47 -6.88 -9.14 4.99
CA SER A 47 -8.12 -9.85 4.62
C SER A 47 -7.96 -11.37 4.63
N GLY A 48 -8.90 -12.04 5.28
CA GLY A 48 -8.99 -13.50 5.39
C GLY A 48 -9.49 -14.21 4.14
N SER A 49 -9.90 -13.48 3.11
CA SER A 49 -10.55 -14.03 1.91
C SER A 49 -9.74 -15.14 1.22
N VAL A 50 -8.43 -14.97 1.06
CA VAL A 50 -7.55 -16.00 0.46
C VAL A 50 -7.30 -17.15 1.43
N ARG A 51 -7.10 -16.85 2.70
CA ARG A 51 -6.86 -17.86 3.74
C ARG A 51 -8.10 -18.64 4.12
N ARG A 52 -9.30 -18.07 3.86
CA ARG A 52 -10.61 -18.61 4.26
C ARG A 52 -10.71 -18.84 5.79
N ASP A 53 -10.13 -17.91 6.55
CA ASP A 53 -10.20 -17.89 8.02
C ASP A 53 -11.30 -16.97 8.56
N GLY A 54 -12.19 -16.53 7.67
CA GLY A 54 -13.40 -15.79 7.91
C GLY A 54 -14.50 -16.21 6.92
N GLU A 55 -15.58 -15.44 6.86
CA GLU A 55 -16.74 -15.72 5.99
C GLU A 55 -17.62 -14.50 5.77
N VAL A 56 -18.43 -14.54 4.70
CA VAL A 56 -19.50 -13.55 4.45
C VAL A 56 -20.69 -13.89 5.33
N ILE A 57 -21.21 -12.89 6.06
CA ILE A 57 -22.35 -13.02 6.96
C ILE A 57 -23.64 -12.44 6.39
N GLY A 58 -23.51 -11.57 5.38
CA GLY A 58 -24.63 -11.00 4.68
C GLY A 58 -24.21 -10.21 3.45
N ILE A 59 -25.16 -9.96 2.58
CA ILE A 59 -24.99 -9.33 1.27
C ILE A 59 -25.98 -8.18 1.18
N ALA A 60 -25.50 -6.95 1.08
CA ALA A 60 -26.34 -5.79 0.79
C ALA A 60 -26.28 -5.48 -0.72
N VAL A 61 -27.42 -5.18 -1.29
CA VAL A 61 -27.55 -4.84 -2.71
C VAL A 61 -28.46 -3.64 -2.87
N ALA A 62 -28.07 -2.70 -3.73
CA ALA A 62 -28.90 -1.57 -4.10
C ALA A 62 -28.90 -1.36 -5.62
N VAL A 63 -30.07 -1.06 -6.13
CA VAL A 63 -30.32 -0.64 -7.52
C VAL A 63 -31.21 0.60 -7.52
N GLU A 64 -31.39 1.24 -8.64
CA GLU A 64 -32.34 2.36 -8.72
C GLU A 64 -33.74 1.93 -8.27
N GLY A 65 -34.26 2.60 -7.25
CA GLY A 65 -35.60 2.40 -6.72
C GLY A 65 -35.75 1.23 -5.72
N TRP A 66 -34.72 0.44 -5.47
CA TRP A 66 -34.79 -0.69 -4.55
C TRP A 66 -33.45 -0.99 -3.86
N SER A 67 -33.53 -1.46 -2.60
CA SER A 67 -32.39 -1.98 -1.85
C SER A 67 -32.81 -3.11 -0.92
N GLY A 68 -31.86 -3.94 -0.50
CA GLY A 68 -32.08 -4.99 0.48
C GLY A 68 -30.78 -5.55 1.03
N TYR A 69 -30.84 -6.02 2.27
CA TYR A 69 -29.77 -6.79 2.90
C TYR A 69 -30.22 -8.24 3.12
N PHE A 70 -29.40 -9.18 2.71
CA PHE A 70 -29.64 -10.62 2.76
C PHE A 70 -28.70 -11.26 3.78
N PRO A 71 -29.09 -11.38 5.05
CA PRO A 71 -28.28 -12.01 6.10
C PRO A 71 -28.23 -13.51 5.91
N ILE A 72 -27.04 -14.12 5.99
CA ILE A 72 -26.84 -15.55 5.74
C ILE A 72 -26.08 -16.28 6.85
N ASN A 73 -25.38 -15.56 7.73
CA ASN A 73 -24.57 -16.22 8.77
C ASN A 73 -24.33 -15.37 10.03
N HIS A 74 -25.31 -14.63 10.49
CA HIS A 74 -25.25 -13.97 11.79
C HIS A 74 -25.39 -14.98 12.94
N GLU A 75 -24.46 -14.96 13.92
CA GLU A 75 -24.52 -15.84 15.10
C GLU A 75 -25.77 -15.56 15.96
N GLY A 76 -26.22 -14.29 16.04
CA GLY A 76 -27.41 -13.88 16.76
C GLY A 76 -28.72 -14.28 16.09
N GLY A 77 -28.72 -14.90 14.92
CA GLY A 77 -29.91 -15.36 14.19
C GLY A 77 -30.51 -14.29 13.28
N GLY A 78 -31.72 -14.58 12.76
CA GLY A 78 -32.41 -13.73 11.78
C GLY A 78 -31.90 -13.92 10.34
N ASN A 79 -31.19 -15.02 10.07
CA ASN A 79 -30.67 -15.35 8.76
C ASN A 79 -31.75 -15.87 7.81
N MET A 80 -31.56 -15.62 6.54
CA MET A 80 -32.26 -16.24 5.43
C MET A 80 -31.64 -17.62 5.10
N ASP A 81 -32.30 -18.38 4.21
CA ASP A 81 -31.71 -19.60 3.69
C ASP A 81 -30.44 -19.27 2.89
N ARG A 82 -29.31 -19.71 3.43
CA ARG A 82 -27.98 -19.41 2.88
C ARG A 82 -27.80 -19.93 1.46
N ALA A 83 -28.31 -21.13 1.16
CA ALA A 83 -28.14 -21.73 -0.17
C ALA A 83 -28.93 -20.93 -1.21
N LEU A 84 -30.19 -20.62 -0.93
CA LEU A 84 -31.05 -19.84 -1.83
C LEU A 84 -30.48 -18.44 -2.07
N VAL A 85 -29.98 -17.76 -1.04
CA VAL A 85 -29.39 -16.43 -1.19
C VAL A 85 -28.10 -16.47 -2.02
N LEU A 86 -27.23 -17.47 -1.82
CA LEU A 86 -25.99 -17.60 -2.59
C LEU A 86 -26.23 -17.96 -4.05
N ASP A 87 -27.21 -18.84 -4.35
CA ASP A 87 -27.58 -19.18 -5.72
C ASP A 87 -28.11 -17.93 -6.46
N TRP A 88 -29.01 -17.16 -5.80
CA TRP A 88 -29.49 -15.87 -6.32
C TRP A 88 -28.34 -14.87 -6.51
N PHE A 89 -27.45 -14.77 -5.55
CA PHE A 89 -26.33 -13.84 -5.62
C PHE A 89 -25.39 -14.18 -6.79
N GLU A 90 -25.14 -15.46 -7.04
CA GLU A 90 -24.40 -15.89 -8.23
C GLU A 90 -25.08 -15.42 -9.51
N GLU A 91 -26.44 -15.57 -9.62
CA GLU A 91 -27.19 -15.05 -10.78
C GLU A 91 -27.02 -13.53 -10.93
N VAL A 92 -27.09 -12.75 -9.83
CA VAL A 92 -26.86 -11.30 -9.83
C VAL A 92 -25.44 -10.96 -10.32
N LEU A 93 -24.42 -11.69 -9.87
CA LEU A 93 -23.05 -11.50 -10.28
C LEU A 93 -22.82 -11.84 -11.78
N GLN A 94 -23.58 -12.77 -12.33
CA GLN A 94 -23.50 -13.17 -13.75
C GLN A 94 -24.24 -12.23 -14.69
N THR A 95 -25.04 -11.28 -14.22
CA THR A 95 -25.64 -10.25 -15.07
C THR A 95 -24.59 -9.38 -15.74
N THR A 96 -24.90 -8.77 -16.88
CA THR A 96 -24.03 -7.81 -17.58
C THR A 96 -23.98 -6.43 -16.92
N ALA A 97 -24.78 -6.22 -15.87
CA ALA A 97 -24.80 -4.99 -15.09
C ALA A 97 -23.39 -4.67 -14.54
N THR A 98 -23.07 -3.41 -14.44
CA THR A 98 -21.88 -2.94 -13.72
C THR A 98 -22.08 -3.11 -12.22
N LYS A 99 -21.16 -3.79 -11.53
CA LYS A 99 -21.15 -3.95 -10.08
C LYS A 99 -20.33 -2.83 -9.45
N ILE A 100 -20.94 -2.13 -8.52
CA ILE A 100 -20.39 -0.94 -7.89
C ILE A 100 -20.09 -1.26 -6.43
N PHE A 101 -18.88 -0.95 -5.99
CA PHE A 101 -18.39 -1.18 -4.64
C PHE A 101 -17.76 0.10 -4.07
N HIS A 102 -17.53 0.07 -2.77
CA HIS A 102 -16.63 1.00 -2.12
C HIS A 102 -15.52 0.22 -1.40
N ASN A 103 -14.26 0.33 -1.86
CA ASN A 103 -13.15 -0.55 -1.51
C ASN A 103 -13.33 -1.98 -2.09
N ALA A 104 -13.57 -2.03 -3.40
CA ALA A 104 -13.88 -3.25 -4.15
C ALA A 104 -12.90 -4.41 -3.89
N MET A 105 -11.61 -4.12 -3.55
CA MET A 105 -10.62 -5.16 -3.28
C MET A 105 -11.05 -6.08 -2.13
N TYR A 106 -11.74 -5.55 -1.14
CA TYR A 106 -12.24 -6.33 -0.01
C TYR A 106 -13.39 -7.25 -0.44
N ASP A 107 -14.47 -6.68 -0.99
CA ASP A 107 -15.68 -7.42 -1.36
C ASP A 107 -15.44 -8.42 -2.48
N VAL A 108 -14.79 -8.00 -3.55
CA VAL A 108 -14.47 -8.88 -4.70
C VAL A 108 -13.55 -10.04 -4.27
N SER A 109 -12.66 -9.81 -3.32
CA SER A 109 -11.85 -10.91 -2.76
C SER A 109 -12.71 -11.91 -1.99
N TRP A 110 -13.72 -11.48 -1.22
CA TRP A 110 -14.64 -12.38 -0.54
C TRP A 110 -15.59 -13.10 -1.51
N ILE A 111 -16.10 -12.41 -2.54
CA ILE A 111 -16.86 -13.03 -3.63
C ILE A 111 -16.06 -14.15 -4.27
N ARG A 112 -14.81 -13.89 -4.60
CA ARG A 112 -13.93 -14.90 -5.19
C ARG A 112 -13.58 -16.04 -4.22
N SER A 113 -13.48 -15.76 -2.93
CA SER A 113 -13.28 -16.77 -1.89
C SER A 113 -14.45 -17.75 -1.81
N MET A 114 -15.67 -17.29 -2.07
CA MET A 114 -16.86 -18.14 -2.18
C MET A 114 -16.90 -18.99 -3.46
N GLY A 115 -16.03 -18.71 -4.43
CA GLY A 115 -15.96 -19.43 -5.71
C GLY A 115 -16.69 -18.71 -6.84
N PHE A 116 -17.23 -17.52 -6.59
CA PHE A 116 -17.97 -16.74 -7.59
C PHE A 116 -17.07 -15.83 -8.40
N TYR A 117 -17.54 -15.51 -9.60
CA TYR A 117 -16.90 -14.57 -10.52
C TYR A 117 -17.91 -13.50 -10.93
N ILE A 118 -17.42 -12.30 -11.16
CA ILE A 118 -18.25 -11.17 -11.56
C ILE A 118 -18.17 -11.05 -13.08
N ASN A 119 -19.35 -11.05 -13.72
CA ASN A 119 -19.53 -10.65 -15.11
C ASN A 119 -19.91 -9.16 -15.18
N GLY A 120 -19.60 -8.49 -16.28
CA GLY A 120 -19.79 -7.03 -16.41
C GLY A 120 -18.65 -6.22 -15.82
N GLY A 121 -18.86 -4.90 -15.75
CA GLY A 121 -17.89 -3.96 -15.18
C GLY A 121 -17.83 -4.03 -13.67
N ILE A 122 -16.65 -3.70 -13.10
CA ILE A 122 -16.46 -3.51 -11.67
C ILE A 122 -16.05 -2.06 -11.46
N ILE A 123 -16.78 -1.33 -10.65
CA ILE A 123 -16.50 0.07 -10.28
C ILE A 123 -16.18 0.13 -8.80
N ASP A 124 -15.15 0.89 -8.46
CA ASP A 124 -14.79 1.22 -7.08
C ASP A 124 -14.89 2.73 -6.86
N THR A 125 -15.87 3.15 -6.05
CA THR A 125 -16.07 4.57 -5.72
C THR A 125 -14.91 5.15 -4.89
N MET A 126 -14.13 4.31 -4.21
CA MET A 126 -12.92 4.74 -3.51
C MET A 126 -11.79 5.08 -4.51
N ILE A 127 -11.67 4.34 -5.61
CA ILE A 127 -10.77 4.68 -6.73
C ILE A 127 -11.17 6.02 -7.33
N ALA A 128 -12.46 6.21 -7.63
CA ALA A 128 -12.98 7.47 -8.14
C ALA A 128 -12.65 8.65 -7.21
N ALA A 129 -12.93 8.51 -5.92
CA ALA A 129 -12.65 9.56 -4.92
C ALA A 129 -11.16 9.90 -4.82
N SER A 130 -10.28 8.89 -4.88
CA SER A 130 -8.83 9.10 -4.83
C SER A 130 -8.28 9.77 -6.09
N LEU A 131 -8.88 9.54 -7.25
CA LEU A 131 -8.50 10.23 -8.49
C LEU A 131 -9.00 11.67 -8.53
N CYS A 132 -10.18 11.93 -7.97
CA CYS A 132 -10.74 13.28 -7.89
C CYS A 132 -10.04 14.16 -6.87
N ASN A 133 -9.53 13.59 -5.77
CA ASN A 133 -8.76 14.29 -4.75
C ASN A 133 -7.88 13.31 -3.95
N GLU A 134 -6.60 13.25 -4.27
CA GLU A 134 -5.62 12.38 -3.62
C GLU A 134 -5.14 12.90 -2.25
N ASN A 135 -5.49 14.13 -1.88
CA ASN A 135 -5.06 14.76 -0.63
C ASN A 135 -6.06 14.60 0.52
N ARG A 136 -7.12 13.81 0.33
CA ARG A 136 -8.11 13.57 1.39
C ARG A 136 -7.48 12.91 2.62
N TRP A 137 -8.01 13.28 3.79
CA TRP A 137 -7.64 12.65 5.05
C TRP A 137 -8.20 11.23 5.20
N SER A 138 -9.40 10.98 4.66
CA SER A 138 -10.09 9.70 4.73
C SER A 138 -10.83 9.40 3.44
N TYR A 139 -10.80 8.12 3.07
CA TYR A 139 -11.52 7.55 1.93
C TYR A 139 -12.62 6.58 2.36
N THR A 140 -12.99 6.55 3.65
CA THR A 140 -14.15 5.76 4.10
C THR A 140 -15.42 6.20 3.39
N LEU A 141 -16.34 5.27 3.16
CA LEU A 141 -17.63 5.56 2.52
C LEU A 141 -18.37 6.74 3.17
N ASP A 142 -18.37 6.79 4.50
CA ASP A 142 -18.99 7.88 5.26
C ASP A 142 -18.35 9.25 4.96
N SER A 143 -17.01 9.32 4.95
CA SER A 143 -16.29 10.56 4.68
C SER A 143 -16.51 11.07 3.26
N VAL A 144 -16.42 10.16 2.28
CA VAL A 144 -16.58 10.50 0.86
C VAL A 144 -18.02 10.88 0.55
N ALA A 145 -19.00 10.13 1.07
CA ALA A 145 -20.42 10.39 0.84
C ALA A 145 -20.88 11.71 1.46
N LYS A 146 -20.44 12.04 2.67
CA LYS A 146 -20.73 13.36 3.29
C LYS A 146 -20.28 14.52 2.41
N GLU A 147 -19.13 14.42 1.78
CA GLU A 147 -18.61 15.50 0.94
C GLU A 147 -19.34 15.60 -0.40
N TYR A 148 -19.54 14.50 -1.11
CA TYR A 148 -20.05 14.52 -2.47
C TYR A 148 -21.57 14.48 -2.59
N ILE A 149 -22.27 13.88 -1.63
CA ILE A 149 -23.73 13.74 -1.66
C ILE A 149 -24.42 14.25 -0.40
N GLY A 150 -23.69 14.79 0.58
CA GLY A 150 -24.27 15.37 1.81
C GLY A 150 -24.91 14.33 2.75
N VAL A 151 -24.69 13.03 2.52
CA VAL A 151 -25.29 11.94 3.30
C VAL A 151 -24.19 11.15 3.99
N GLY A 152 -24.35 10.88 5.29
CA GLY A 152 -23.46 10.02 6.05
C GLY A 152 -24.15 8.72 6.47
N LYS A 153 -23.36 7.79 6.99
CA LYS A 153 -23.87 6.53 7.55
C LYS A 153 -24.65 6.75 8.85
N SER A 154 -25.72 5.98 9.04
CA SER A 154 -26.42 5.89 10.32
C SER A 154 -25.95 4.65 11.07
N GLU A 155 -24.98 4.85 11.98
CA GLU A 155 -24.42 3.75 12.79
C GLU A 155 -25.10 3.65 14.19
N LYS A 156 -26.12 4.46 14.47
CA LYS A 156 -26.66 4.61 15.84
C LYS A 156 -27.17 3.29 16.40
N LEU A 157 -28.05 2.61 15.68
CA LEU A 157 -28.64 1.33 16.12
C LEU A 157 -27.53 0.25 16.28
N LEU A 158 -26.61 0.15 15.33
CA LEU A 158 -25.49 -0.78 15.38
C LEU A 158 -24.59 -0.55 16.61
N VAL A 159 -24.26 0.71 16.89
CA VAL A 159 -23.42 1.07 18.05
C VAL A 159 -24.14 0.80 19.37
N GLU A 160 -25.42 1.13 19.47
CA GLU A 160 -26.26 0.84 20.66
C GLU A 160 -26.36 -0.67 20.88
N ALA A 161 -26.66 -1.43 19.84
CA ALA A 161 -26.71 -2.88 19.91
C ALA A 161 -25.39 -3.49 20.33
N ALA A 162 -24.27 -3.09 19.70
CA ALA A 162 -22.93 -3.58 20.04
C ALA A 162 -22.56 -3.30 21.50
N LYS A 163 -22.93 -2.13 22.01
CA LYS A 163 -22.71 -1.76 23.43
C LYS A 163 -23.47 -2.69 24.38
N GLU A 164 -24.74 -2.98 24.08
CA GLU A 164 -25.56 -3.88 24.90
C GLU A 164 -25.04 -5.33 24.86
N TRP A 165 -24.49 -5.77 23.73
CA TRP A 165 -23.85 -7.07 23.58
C TRP A 165 -22.40 -7.13 24.10
N GLY A 166 -21.80 -5.98 24.47
CA GLY A 166 -20.41 -5.89 24.95
C GLY A 166 -19.38 -6.28 23.88
N ILE A 167 -19.64 -5.95 22.62
CA ILE A 167 -18.81 -6.28 21.44
C ILE A 167 -18.35 -5.03 20.71
N ASN A 168 -17.35 -5.20 19.83
CA ASN A 168 -16.94 -4.13 18.92
C ASN A 168 -17.93 -4.07 17.73
N PRO A 169 -18.54 -2.90 17.44
CA PRO A 169 -19.57 -2.78 16.41
C PRO A 169 -19.08 -3.13 15.01
N LYS A 170 -17.83 -2.89 14.68
CA LYS A 170 -17.27 -3.17 13.33
C LYS A 170 -16.58 -4.52 13.25
N ALA A 171 -15.83 -4.91 14.27
CA ALA A 171 -15.06 -6.15 14.23
C ALA A 171 -15.90 -7.38 14.58
N GLU A 172 -17.02 -7.22 15.29
CA GLU A 172 -17.82 -8.34 15.82
C GLU A 172 -19.31 -8.23 15.51
N MET A 173 -19.73 -7.41 14.52
CA MET A 173 -21.14 -7.26 14.15
C MET A 173 -21.81 -8.58 13.73
N TRP A 174 -21.03 -9.54 13.25
CA TRP A 174 -21.45 -10.89 12.91
C TRP A 174 -22.08 -11.64 14.09
N ARG A 175 -21.85 -11.19 15.33
CA ARG A 175 -22.44 -11.78 16.56
C ARG A 175 -23.83 -11.24 16.87
N LEU A 176 -24.19 -10.10 16.29
CA LEU A 176 -25.52 -9.51 16.47
C LEU A 176 -26.60 -10.27 15.67
N PRO A 177 -27.85 -10.25 16.14
CA PRO A 177 -28.99 -10.60 15.29
C PRO A 177 -29.04 -9.75 14.03
N ALA A 178 -29.29 -10.37 12.88
CA ALA A 178 -29.34 -9.70 11.58
C ALA A 178 -30.24 -8.45 11.55
N PRO A 179 -31.43 -8.40 12.19
CA PRO A 179 -32.25 -7.18 12.19
C PRO A 179 -31.59 -5.94 12.78
N LEU A 180 -30.62 -6.10 13.68
CA LEU A 180 -29.88 -4.97 14.27
C LEU A 180 -28.73 -4.45 13.39
N VAL A 181 -28.38 -5.17 12.33
CA VAL A 181 -27.34 -4.82 11.35
C VAL A 181 -27.94 -4.41 10.00
N GLY A 182 -29.14 -4.91 9.67
CA GLY A 182 -29.73 -4.86 8.34
C GLY A 182 -29.88 -3.45 7.78
N GLU A 183 -30.41 -2.50 8.57
CA GLU A 183 -30.57 -1.11 8.14
C GLU A 183 -29.21 -0.46 7.80
N TYR A 184 -28.19 -0.71 8.63
CA TYR A 184 -26.83 -0.21 8.40
C TYR A 184 -26.25 -0.77 7.11
N ALA A 185 -26.27 -2.10 6.94
CA ALA A 185 -25.69 -2.77 5.77
C ALA A 185 -26.39 -2.37 4.47
N GLU A 186 -27.73 -2.32 4.48
CA GLU A 186 -28.52 -1.87 3.32
C GLU A 186 -28.20 -0.44 2.93
N GLN A 187 -28.05 0.45 3.93
CA GLN A 187 -27.70 1.84 3.70
C GLN A 187 -26.33 2.00 3.03
N ASP A 188 -25.34 1.14 3.35
CA ASP A 188 -24.01 1.19 2.75
C ASP A 188 -24.07 0.95 1.23
N ALA A 189 -24.84 -0.04 0.77
CA ALA A 189 -25.07 -0.27 -0.65
C ALA A 189 -25.81 0.91 -1.32
N VAL A 190 -26.84 1.48 -0.67
CA VAL A 190 -27.59 2.65 -1.18
C VAL A 190 -26.67 3.88 -1.32
N ILE A 191 -25.86 4.15 -0.31
CA ILE A 191 -24.91 5.27 -0.33
C ILE A 191 -23.89 5.06 -1.44
N THR A 192 -23.37 3.84 -1.60
CA THR A 192 -22.38 3.49 -2.65
C THR A 192 -22.96 3.75 -4.05
N LEU A 193 -24.22 3.37 -4.31
CA LEU A 193 -24.88 3.63 -5.58
C LEU A 193 -25.05 5.14 -5.85
N LYS A 194 -25.54 5.89 -4.87
CA LYS A 194 -25.71 7.35 -4.98
C LYS A 194 -24.39 8.08 -5.14
N LEU A 195 -23.36 7.62 -4.43
CA LEU A 195 -22.02 8.18 -4.52
C LEU A 195 -21.45 7.97 -5.92
N TRP A 196 -21.65 6.80 -6.53
CA TRP A 196 -21.21 6.56 -7.89
C TRP A 196 -21.85 7.54 -8.89
N ALA A 197 -23.12 7.79 -8.80
CA ALA A 197 -23.80 8.77 -9.63
C ALA A 197 -23.20 10.18 -9.52
N ALA A 198 -22.82 10.59 -8.31
CA ALA A 198 -22.13 11.87 -8.09
C ALA A 198 -20.68 11.85 -8.61
N MET A 199 -19.96 10.73 -8.42
CA MET A 199 -18.56 10.58 -8.86
C MET A 199 -18.43 10.60 -10.38
N GLN A 200 -19.37 10.03 -11.13
CA GLN A 200 -19.38 10.12 -12.60
C GLN A 200 -19.31 11.58 -13.07
N HIS A 201 -20.09 12.45 -12.43
CA HIS A 201 -20.10 13.88 -12.77
C HIS A 201 -18.76 14.56 -12.42
N GLU A 202 -18.16 14.21 -11.29
CA GLU A 202 -16.89 14.80 -10.88
C GLU A 202 -15.72 14.31 -11.73
N ILE A 203 -15.71 13.02 -12.13
CA ILE A 203 -14.76 12.45 -13.09
C ILE A 203 -14.82 13.18 -14.44
N GLU A 204 -16.05 13.40 -14.96
CA GLU A 204 -16.27 14.16 -16.20
C GLU A 204 -15.76 15.59 -16.11
N LYS A 205 -16.14 16.30 -15.06
CA LYS A 205 -15.75 17.69 -14.82
C LYS A 205 -14.23 17.87 -14.74
N GLN A 206 -13.52 16.88 -14.21
CA GLN A 206 -12.07 16.90 -14.08
C GLN A 206 -11.33 16.22 -15.25
N ASP A 207 -12.06 15.70 -16.25
CA ASP A 207 -11.49 14.98 -17.40
C ASP A 207 -10.58 13.83 -16.95
N LEU A 208 -11.14 12.89 -16.13
CA LEU A 208 -10.42 11.79 -15.52
C LEU A 208 -10.83 10.40 -16.04
N TRP A 209 -11.74 10.33 -17.02
CA TRP A 209 -12.25 9.03 -17.51
C TRP A 209 -11.17 8.08 -17.99
N ASP A 210 -10.17 8.58 -18.71
CA ASP A 210 -9.09 7.71 -19.24
C ASP A 210 -8.30 7.05 -18.12
N VAL A 211 -7.91 7.83 -17.11
CA VAL A 211 -7.17 7.27 -15.97
C VAL A 211 -8.06 6.43 -15.07
N PHE A 212 -9.32 6.79 -14.91
CA PHE A 212 -10.28 5.98 -14.16
C PHE A 212 -10.53 4.62 -14.83
N ASN A 213 -10.69 4.60 -16.14
CA ASN A 213 -10.83 3.36 -16.93
C ASN A 213 -9.55 2.50 -16.85
N LEU A 214 -8.37 3.12 -16.88
CA LEU A 214 -7.10 2.42 -16.71
C LEU A 214 -7.05 1.71 -15.34
N GLU A 215 -7.35 2.41 -14.26
CA GLU A 215 -7.35 1.86 -12.91
C GLU A 215 -8.41 0.76 -12.73
N THR A 216 -9.59 0.97 -13.27
CA THR A 216 -10.70 0.01 -13.24
C THR A 216 -10.37 -1.27 -14.01
N ASN A 217 -9.79 -1.15 -15.19
CA ASN A 217 -9.39 -2.31 -16.01
C ASN A 217 -8.20 -3.08 -15.41
N LEU A 218 -7.35 -2.41 -14.63
CA LEU A 218 -6.23 -3.03 -13.93
C LEU A 218 -6.69 -3.84 -12.71
N PHE A 219 -7.78 -3.44 -12.08
CA PHE A 219 -8.27 -4.01 -10.82
C PHE A 219 -8.41 -5.54 -10.82
N PRO A 220 -9.03 -6.21 -11.82
CA PRO A 220 -9.13 -7.67 -11.85
C PRO A 220 -7.76 -8.37 -11.85
N CYS A 221 -6.76 -7.79 -12.51
CA CYS A 221 -5.38 -8.31 -12.50
C CYS A 221 -4.79 -8.28 -11.08
N LEU A 222 -5.05 -7.23 -10.30
CA LEU A 222 -4.55 -7.13 -8.93
C LEU A 222 -5.23 -8.14 -8.00
N VAL A 223 -6.53 -8.41 -8.20
CA VAL A 223 -7.22 -9.49 -7.49
C VAL A 223 -6.59 -10.84 -7.83
N ASP A 224 -6.30 -11.12 -9.10
CA ASP A 224 -5.64 -12.35 -9.53
C ASP A 224 -4.24 -12.49 -8.93
N MET A 225 -3.46 -11.42 -8.90
CA MET A 225 -2.14 -11.39 -8.28
C MET A 225 -2.22 -11.72 -6.78
N LYS A 226 -3.18 -11.13 -6.06
CA LYS A 226 -3.41 -11.40 -4.64
C LYS A 226 -3.76 -12.88 -4.40
N PHE A 227 -4.68 -13.44 -5.18
CA PHE A 227 -5.09 -14.84 -5.05
C PHE A 227 -3.99 -15.83 -5.47
N LYS A 228 -3.22 -15.52 -6.48
CA LYS A 228 -2.07 -16.31 -6.90
C LYS A 228 -0.98 -16.30 -5.82
N GLY A 229 -0.67 -15.12 -5.27
CA GLY A 229 0.42 -14.94 -4.32
C GLY A 229 1.79 -15.32 -4.88
N VAL A 230 2.81 -15.27 -4.03
CA VAL A 230 4.19 -15.58 -4.39
C VAL A 230 4.66 -16.81 -3.61
N ARG A 231 5.20 -17.81 -4.30
CA ARG A 231 5.74 -19.03 -3.67
C ARG A 231 6.97 -18.73 -2.82
N VAL A 232 7.05 -19.40 -1.68
CA VAL A 232 8.17 -19.29 -0.74
C VAL A 232 8.66 -20.68 -0.34
N ASP A 233 9.98 -20.82 -0.31
CA ASP A 233 10.66 -22.01 0.24
C ASP A 233 10.69 -21.89 1.77
N ILE A 234 9.72 -22.53 2.43
CA ILE A 234 9.53 -22.42 3.89
C ILE A 234 10.66 -23.13 4.64
N ASP A 235 11.09 -24.30 4.18
CA ASP A 235 12.16 -25.06 4.81
C ASP A 235 13.47 -24.26 4.79
N LYS A 236 13.77 -23.65 3.65
CA LYS A 236 14.90 -22.75 3.50
C LYS A 236 14.76 -21.48 4.35
N ALA A 237 13.57 -20.93 4.49
CA ALA A 237 13.31 -19.78 5.35
C ALA A 237 13.60 -20.10 6.83
N GLU A 238 13.13 -21.24 7.33
CA GLU A 238 13.41 -21.72 8.68
C GLU A 238 14.90 -21.99 8.92
N GLN A 239 15.56 -22.65 7.98
CA GLN A 239 17.01 -22.89 8.06
C GLN A 239 17.79 -21.59 8.06
N THR A 240 17.43 -20.66 7.19
CA THR A 240 18.05 -19.32 7.12
C THR A 240 17.86 -18.57 8.43
N LYS A 241 16.67 -18.61 9.02
CA LYS A 241 16.42 -18.00 10.33
C LYS A 241 17.34 -18.58 11.39
N LYS A 242 17.44 -19.91 11.48
CA LYS A 242 18.35 -20.58 12.44
C LYS A 242 19.79 -20.14 12.27
N SER A 243 20.28 -20.07 11.03
CA SER A 243 21.66 -19.62 10.73
C SER A 243 21.88 -18.16 11.14
N LEU A 244 20.92 -17.27 10.87
CA LEU A 244 21.02 -15.85 11.25
C LEU A 244 21.02 -15.68 12.77
N LEU A 245 20.20 -16.42 13.51
CA LEU A 245 20.19 -16.38 14.98
C LEU A 245 21.53 -16.85 15.59
N VAL A 246 22.18 -17.87 15.01
CA VAL A 246 23.53 -18.29 15.43
C VAL A 246 24.53 -17.17 15.19
N SER A 247 24.51 -16.57 14.00
CA SER A 247 25.41 -15.45 13.65
C SER A 247 25.18 -14.24 14.55
N GLU A 248 23.94 -13.89 14.84
CA GLU A 248 23.56 -12.79 15.74
C GLU A 248 24.10 -13.03 17.13
N LYS A 249 23.92 -14.24 17.67
CA LYS A 249 24.45 -14.62 18.98
C LYS A 249 25.98 -14.49 19.04
N GLN A 250 26.67 -14.91 17.99
CA GLN A 250 28.13 -14.75 17.92
C GLN A 250 28.52 -13.27 17.93
N MET A 251 27.84 -12.42 17.15
CA MET A 251 28.11 -10.97 17.14
C MET A 251 27.87 -10.32 18.49
N HIS A 252 26.81 -10.70 19.19
CA HIS A 252 26.58 -10.21 20.56
C HIS A 252 27.71 -10.59 21.52
N GLN A 253 28.27 -11.81 21.39
CA GLN A 253 29.41 -12.23 22.17
C GLN A 253 30.69 -11.40 21.84
N ASP A 254 30.91 -11.09 20.58
CA ASP A 254 32.07 -10.29 20.14
C ASP A 254 31.92 -8.82 20.56
N ILE A 255 30.73 -8.26 20.46
CA ILE A 255 30.38 -6.93 21.01
C ILE A 255 30.64 -6.91 22.54
N LYS A 256 30.19 -7.93 23.26
CA LYS A 256 30.41 -8.07 24.71
C LYS A 256 31.88 -8.12 25.09
N LYS A 257 32.71 -8.85 24.32
CA LYS A 257 34.17 -8.90 24.55
C LYS A 257 34.83 -7.51 24.46
N ILE A 258 34.37 -6.68 23.51
CA ILE A 258 34.91 -5.33 23.31
C ILE A 258 34.35 -4.36 24.35
N ALA A 259 33.04 -4.40 24.62
CA ALA A 259 32.34 -3.47 25.50
C ALA A 259 32.44 -3.83 26.99
N GLY A 260 32.76 -5.10 27.33
CA GLY A 260 32.82 -5.59 28.71
C GLY A 260 31.46 -5.93 29.31
N PHE A 261 30.36 -5.74 28.62
CA PHE A 261 28.97 -6.04 29.06
C PHE A 261 28.05 -6.36 27.88
N ASP A 262 26.85 -6.85 28.17
CA ASP A 262 25.83 -7.13 27.15
C ASP A 262 25.22 -5.84 26.63
N VAL A 263 25.48 -5.50 25.35
CA VAL A 263 24.98 -4.27 24.70
C VAL A 263 23.64 -4.50 24.05
N GLU A 264 22.64 -3.72 24.45
CA GLU A 264 21.35 -3.65 23.78
C GLU A 264 21.50 -2.85 22.48
N ILE A 265 21.62 -3.56 21.36
CA ILE A 265 21.99 -2.97 20.07
C ILE A 265 20.97 -1.96 19.49
N TRP A 266 19.75 -1.94 20.01
CA TRP A 266 18.70 -0.97 19.64
C TRP A 266 18.55 0.19 20.62
N ALA A 267 19.14 0.11 21.81
CA ALA A 267 19.06 1.13 22.84
C ALA A 267 20.23 2.12 22.74
N GLY A 268 19.98 3.37 22.34
CA GLY A 268 21.00 4.41 22.19
C GLY A 268 21.84 4.61 23.46
N ALA A 269 21.21 4.57 24.65
CA ALA A 269 21.93 4.68 25.93
C ALA A 269 22.90 3.52 26.19
N SER A 270 22.52 2.28 25.83
CA SER A 270 23.39 1.10 25.97
C SER A 270 24.59 1.18 25.02
N ILE A 271 24.36 1.61 23.77
CA ILE A 271 25.45 1.80 22.81
C ILE A 271 26.37 2.94 23.24
N ALA A 272 25.82 4.07 23.74
CA ALA A 272 26.63 5.18 24.23
C ALA A 272 27.56 4.72 25.36
N LYS A 273 27.06 3.94 26.33
CA LYS A 273 27.89 3.35 27.39
C LYS A 273 29.03 2.49 26.81
N ALA A 274 28.76 1.69 25.77
CA ALA A 274 29.79 0.88 25.12
C ALA A 274 30.85 1.76 24.43
N PHE A 275 30.43 2.84 23.77
CA PHE A 275 31.31 3.83 23.14
C PHE A 275 32.19 4.56 24.17
N ASP A 276 31.61 4.96 25.30
CA ASP A 276 32.33 5.62 26.39
C ASP A 276 33.42 4.72 26.97
N ILE A 277 33.16 3.42 27.17
CA ILE A 277 34.15 2.44 27.64
C ILE A 277 35.35 2.36 26.70
N VAL A 278 35.12 2.29 25.39
CA VAL A 278 36.18 2.23 24.38
C VAL A 278 36.67 3.62 23.94
N LYS A 279 36.20 4.68 24.59
CA LYS A 279 36.57 6.09 24.35
C LYS A 279 36.35 6.53 22.89
N LEU A 280 35.23 6.12 22.28
CA LEU A 280 34.83 6.54 20.95
C LEU A 280 33.82 7.70 21.02
N PRO A 281 33.98 8.75 20.19
CA PRO A 281 33.02 9.83 20.09
C PRO A 281 31.76 9.36 19.35
N TYR A 282 30.62 10.00 19.63
CA TYR A 282 29.36 9.78 18.94
C TYR A 282 28.53 11.05 18.86
N ASP A 283 27.63 11.08 17.86
CA ASP A 283 26.74 12.20 17.63
C ASP A 283 25.57 12.23 18.62
N ARG A 284 25.01 13.41 18.78
CA ARG A 284 23.80 13.62 19.58
C ARG A 284 22.71 14.26 18.71
N THR A 285 21.46 13.92 19.01
CA THR A 285 20.30 14.60 18.41
C THR A 285 20.20 16.04 18.93
N GLU A 286 19.39 16.88 18.26
CA GLU A 286 19.09 18.26 18.71
C GLU A 286 18.57 18.32 20.17
N LYS A 287 17.90 17.24 20.61
CA LYS A 287 17.41 17.08 22.01
C LYS A 287 18.45 16.48 22.96
N GLY A 288 19.72 16.34 22.53
CA GLY A 288 20.83 15.85 23.34
C GLY A 288 20.93 14.33 23.52
N ALA A 289 20.01 13.53 22.97
CA ALA A 289 20.08 12.07 23.05
C ALA A 289 21.18 11.49 22.14
N PRO A 290 21.87 10.39 22.53
CA PRO A 290 22.85 9.71 21.68
C PRO A 290 22.25 9.27 20.35
N SER A 291 22.97 9.49 19.23
CA SER A 291 22.54 9.18 17.87
C SER A 291 23.47 8.19 17.19
N PHE A 292 22.96 7.00 16.85
CA PHE A 292 23.69 5.92 16.20
C PHE A 292 22.98 5.52 14.92
N THR A 293 23.09 6.38 13.90
CA THR A 293 22.51 6.10 12.57
C THR A 293 23.22 4.95 11.89
N LYS A 294 22.52 4.28 10.95
CA LYS A 294 23.10 3.20 10.15
C LYS A 294 24.40 3.66 9.45
N ASN A 295 24.36 4.85 8.83
CA ASN A 295 25.52 5.38 8.12
C ASN A 295 26.72 5.61 9.04
N PHE A 296 26.48 6.24 10.20
CA PHE A 296 27.53 6.48 11.21
C PHE A 296 28.18 5.16 11.64
N LEU A 297 27.39 4.14 12.01
CA LEU A 297 27.91 2.85 12.45
C LEU A 297 28.66 2.09 11.33
N ALA A 298 28.11 2.12 10.11
CA ALA A 298 28.69 1.37 8.98
C ALA A 298 30.02 1.96 8.47
N THR A 299 30.19 3.29 8.55
CA THR A 299 31.40 3.98 8.04
C THR A 299 32.47 4.20 9.10
N HIS A 300 32.15 3.93 10.38
CA HIS A 300 33.09 4.14 11.48
C HIS A 300 34.32 3.22 11.36
N PRO A 301 35.57 3.72 11.58
CA PRO A 301 36.78 2.91 11.43
C PRO A 301 36.94 1.79 12.44
N HIS A 302 36.41 1.98 13.67
CA HIS A 302 36.53 1.01 14.76
C HIS A 302 35.61 -0.20 14.55
N GLU A 303 36.00 -1.37 15.13
CA GLU A 303 35.27 -2.64 14.98
C GLU A 303 33.92 -2.65 15.67
N LEU A 304 33.80 -2.08 16.89
CA LEU A 304 32.57 -2.10 17.69
C LEU A 304 31.34 -1.52 16.96
N PRO A 305 31.39 -0.31 16.37
CA PRO A 305 30.28 0.22 15.58
C PRO A 305 29.89 -0.69 14.40
N LYS A 306 30.86 -1.26 13.70
CA LYS A 306 30.60 -2.17 12.58
C LYS A 306 29.88 -3.43 13.03
N LEU A 307 30.32 -4.06 14.12
CA LEU A 307 29.65 -5.22 14.72
C LEU A 307 28.21 -4.90 15.15
N ILE A 308 27.99 -3.75 15.78
CA ILE A 308 26.64 -3.30 16.17
C ILE A 308 25.77 -3.13 14.91
N ASN A 309 26.29 -2.51 13.83
CA ASN A 309 25.55 -2.37 12.58
C ASN A 309 25.21 -3.72 11.96
N GLN A 310 26.16 -4.63 11.88
CA GLN A 310 25.97 -5.98 11.36
C GLN A 310 24.96 -6.79 12.18
N ALA A 311 25.05 -6.72 13.53
CA ALA A 311 24.08 -7.35 14.42
C ALA A 311 22.66 -6.81 14.18
N ARG A 312 22.48 -5.49 14.03
CA ARG A 312 21.21 -4.88 13.67
C ARG A 312 20.68 -5.35 12.32
N GLU A 313 21.55 -5.47 11.32
CA GLU A 313 21.17 -5.93 9.98
C GLU A 313 20.71 -7.38 9.99
N ILE A 314 21.41 -8.26 10.70
CA ILE A 314 21.03 -9.67 10.87
C ILE A 314 19.75 -9.80 11.66
N ASN A 315 19.63 -9.10 12.79
CA ASN A 315 18.40 -9.08 13.58
C ASN A 315 17.20 -8.65 12.73
N LYS A 316 17.33 -7.55 11.98
CA LYS A 316 16.28 -7.10 11.07
C LYS A 316 15.97 -8.13 9.98
N ALA A 317 16.97 -8.81 9.44
CA ALA A 317 16.77 -9.86 8.44
C ALA A 317 15.94 -11.02 9.01
N SER A 318 16.25 -11.45 10.22
CA SER A 318 15.52 -12.51 10.92
C SER A 318 14.10 -12.08 11.32
N THR A 319 13.97 -10.99 12.08
CA THR A 319 12.72 -10.60 12.73
C THR A 319 11.75 -9.84 11.81
N THR A 320 12.27 -8.99 10.91
CA THR A 320 11.41 -8.18 10.03
C THR A 320 11.06 -8.90 8.73
N PHE A 321 12.02 -9.65 8.14
CA PHE A 321 11.77 -10.27 6.84
C PHE A 321 11.37 -11.73 6.97
N ILE A 322 12.19 -12.56 7.63
CA ILE A 322 11.91 -14.01 7.67
C ILE A 322 10.71 -14.33 8.57
N ASP A 323 10.61 -13.73 9.75
CA ASP A 323 9.45 -13.93 10.62
C ASP A 323 8.15 -13.46 9.97
N THR A 324 8.21 -12.35 9.24
CA THR A 324 7.06 -11.88 8.48
C THR A 324 6.67 -12.85 7.36
N ILE A 325 7.65 -13.41 6.63
CA ILE A 325 7.40 -14.45 5.61
C ILE A 325 6.75 -15.66 6.25
N LEU A 326 7.31 -16.18 7.34
CA LEU A 326 6.77 -17.36 8.03
C LEU A 326 5.38 -17.10 8.61
N LYS A 327 5.15 -15.93 9.21
CA LYS A 327 3.85 -15.50 9.75
C LYS A 327 2.76 -15.46 8.68
N HIS A 328 3.07 -14.86 7.51
CA HIS A 328 2.10 -14.69 6.44
C HIS A 328 2.07 -15.83 5.42
N ASN A 329 2.79 -16.92 5.71
CA ASN A 329 2.73 -18.11 4.88
C ASN A 329 1.34 -18.74 4.91
N HIS A 330 0.74 -18.90 3.74
CA HIS A 330 -0.45 -19.72 3.53
C HIS A 330 -0.17 -20.74 2.43
N LYS A 331 -0.09 -22.01 2.81
CA LYS A 331 0.17 -23.14 1.87
C LYS A 331 1.39 -22.92 0.96
N GLY A 332 2.50 -22.44 1.53
CA GLY A 332 3.74 -22.18 0.79
C GLY A 332 3.74 -20.89 -0.06
N ARG A 333 2.80 -19.99 0.20
CA ARG A 333 2.69 -18.71 -0.53
C ARG A 333 2.46 -17.52 0.39
N ILE A 334 2.85 -16.37 -0.08
CA ILE A 334 2.55 -15.06 0.53
C ILE A 334 1.52 -14.36 -0.36
N HIS A 335 0.44 -13.91 0.25
CA HIS A 335 -0.67 -13.20 -0.40
C HIS A 335 -0.79 -11.79 0.18
N SER A 336 0.10 -10.90 -0.26
CA SER A 336 0.08 -9.51 0.20
C SER A 336 -1.16 -8.77 -0.28
N ASP A 337 -1.61 -7.83 0.52
CA ASP A 337 -2.56 -6.82 0.06
C ASP A 337 -1.84 -5.84 -0.86
N ILE A 338 -2.45 -5.55 -2.00
CA ILE A 338 -1.94 -4.64 -3.03
C ILE A 338 -2.82 -3.41 -3.02
N ASN A 339 -2.28 -2.29 -2.54
CA ASN A 339 -2.99 -1.02 -2.52
C ASN A 339 -2.73 -0.29 -3.84
N GLN A 340 -3.73 -0.23 -4.70
CA GLN A 340 -3.67 0.35 -6.04
C GLN A 340 -3.58 1.88 -5.97
N ILE A 341 -4.32 2.48 -5.04
CA ILE A 341 -4.44 3.91 -4.83
C ILE A 341 -4.29 4.22 -3.33
N ARG A 342 -4.26 5.49 -2.98
CA ARG A 342 -4.33 5.90 -1.58
C ARG A 342 -5.71 5.58 -1.00
N SER A 343 -5.70 4.99 0.20
CA SER A 343 -6.85 4.71 1.05
C SER A 343 -6.46 4.90 2.52
N ASP A 344 -7.41 4.72 3.43
CA ASP A 344 -7.14 4.75 4.87
C ASP A 344 -6.21 3.60 5.31
N ASP A 345 -6.19 2.48 4.55
CA ASP A 345 -5.37 1.29 4.82
C ASP A 345 -3.96 1.36 4.22
N GLY A 346 -3.64 2.39 3.44
CA GLY A 346 -2.34 2.53 2.79
C GLY A 346 -2.41 3.18 1.41
N GLY A 347 -1.48 2.79 0.54
CA GLY A 347 -1.39 3.36 -0.81
C GLY A 347 -0.51 4.61 -0.88
N THR A 348 -0.45 5.19 -2.07
CA THR A 348 0.33 6.41 -2.34
C THR A 348 -0.51 7.43 -3.09
N VAL A 349 -0.27 8.71 -2.84
CA VAL A 349 -0.90 9.81 -3.58
C VAL A 349 -0.45 9.88 -5.05
N THR A 350 0.67 9.24 -5.38
CA THR A 350 1.26 9.26 -6.72
C THR A 350 0.71 8.18 -7.65
N GLY A 351 -0.15 7.27 -7.17
CA GLY A 351 -0.64 6.12 -7.93
C GLY A 351 0.37 4.97 -8.08
N ARG A 352 1.51 5.02 -7.38
CA ARG A 352 2.37 3.84 -7.25
C ARG A 352 1.71 2.83 -6.33
N PHE A 353 1.79 1.54 -6.66
CA PHE A 353 1.32 0.50 -5.75
C PHE A 353 2.09 0.53 -4.44
N SER A 354 1.39 0.26 -3.34
CA SER A 354 2.03 -0.13 -2.09
C SER A 354 1.53 -1.50 -1.65
N TYR A 355 2.32 -2.16 -0.83
CA TYR A 355 2.02 -3.49 -0.33
C TYR A 355 1.93 -3.49 1.19
N SER A 356 0.96 -4.23 1.71
CA SER A 356 0.79 -4.48 3.14
C SER A 356 0.46 -5.97 3.38
N ASN A 357 0.57 -6.41 4.60
CA ASN A 357 0.22 -7.75 5.06
C ASN A 357 0.77 -8.94 4.22
N PRO A 358 2.10 -9.02 3.97
CA PRO A 358 3.21 -8.15 4.33
C PRO A 358 3.63 -7.18 3.22
N ASN A 359 4.45 -6.16 3.56
CA ASN A 359 5.03 -5.26 2.56
C ASN A 359 6.22 -5.91 1.85
N LEU A 360 5.99 -6.54 0.71
CA LEU A 360 7.02 -7.20 -0.11
C LEU A 360 7.97 -6.21 -0.81
N GLN A 361 7.62 -4.93 -0.93
CA GLN A 361 8.50 -3.92 -1.52
C GLN A 361 9.70 -3.58 -0.63
N GLN A 362 9.64 -3.93 0.66
CA GLN A 362 10.73 -3.70 1.60
C GLN A 362 11.80 -4.79 1.57
N ILE A 363 11.62 -5.87 0.82
CA ILE A 363 12.60 -6.97 0.68
C ILE A 363 13.94 -6.37 0.20
N PRO A 364 15.05 -6.59 0.93
CA PRO A 364 16.32 -5.94 0.63
C PRO A 364 16.86 -6.38 -0.73
N ALA A 365 17.17 -5.40 -1.58
CA ALA A 365 17.72 -5.65 -2.91
C ALA A 365 19.21 -5.25 -3.03
N ARG A 366 19.64 -4.24 -2.25
CA ARG A 366 20.96 -3.62 -2.40
C ARG A 366 22.01 -4.17 -1.43
N HIS A 367 21.60 -4.88 -0.39
CA HIS A 367 22.54 -5.47 0.57
C HIS A 367 23.23 -6.68 -0.07
N LYS A 368 24.57 -6.69 -0.10
CA LYS A 368 25.36 -7.68 -0.86
C LYS A 368 25.11 -9.12 -0.40
N GLU A 369 24.96 -9.36 0.89
CA GLU A 369 24.79 -10.69 1.49
C GLU A 369 23.31 -10.99 1.79
N LEU A 370 22.65 -10.13 2.57
CA LEU A 370 21.26 -10.35 3.01
C LEU A 370 20.26 -10.20 1.86
N GLY A 371 20.53 -9.36 0.84
CA GLY A 371 19.66 -9.21 -0.31
C GLY A 371 19.45 -10.52 -1.06
N PRO A 372 20.50 -11.14 -1.59
CA PRO A 372 20.40 -12.44 -2.26
C PRO A 372 19.83 -13.54 -1.34
N LEU A 373 20.22 -13.55 -0.05
CA LEU A 373 19.78 -14.51 0.92
C LEU A 373 18.25 -14.49 1.08
N ILE A 374 17.66 -13.32 1.40
CA ILE A 374 16.21 -13.19 1.61
C ILE A 374 15.46 -13.36 0.29
N ARG A 375 15.94 -12.79 -0.81
CA ARG A 375 15.29 -12.91 -2.12
C ARG A 375 15.26 -14.34 -2.65
N SER A 376 16.26 -15.17 -2.32
CA SER A 376 16.31 -16.56 -2.71
C SER A 376 15.28 -17.45 -2.01
N LEU A 377 14.56 -16.92 -1.01
CA LEU A 377 13.41 -17.60 -0.39
C LEU A 377 12.18 -17.59 -1.29
N PHE A 378 12.08 -16.61 -2.20
CA PHE A 378 10.98 -16.51 -3.15
C PHE A 378 11.34 -17.33 -4.40
N ILE A 379 10.52 -18.32 -4.71
CA ILE A 379 10.77 -19.27 -5.79
C ILE A 379 9.69 -19.16 -6.88
N PRO A 380 10.01 -19.41 -8.16
CA PRO A 380 9.02 -19.45 -9.22
C PRO A 380 8.16 -20.71 -9.12
N GLU A 381 7.14 -20.82 -9.95
CA GLU A 381 6.40 -22.08 -10.14
C GLU A 381 7.32 -23.17 -10.65
N GLU A 382 6.94 -24.43 -10.42
CA GLU A 382 7.70 -25.57 -10.93
C GLU A 382 7.88 -25.46 -12.44
N LYS A 383 9.11 -25.75 -12.89
CA LYS A 383 9.51 -25.62 -14.31
C LYS A 383 9.42 -24.21 -14.90
N CYS A 384 9.15 -23.19 -14.10
CA CYS A 384 9.15 -21.79 -14.49
C CYS A 384 10.43 -21.06 -14.02
N LYS A 385 10.64 -19.87 -14.56
CA LYS A 385 11.72 -18.96 -14.18
C LYS A 385 11.13 -17.60 -13.81
N TRP A 386 11.86 -16.82 -12.99
CA TRP A 386 11.55 -15.42 -12.78
C TRP A 386 11.88 -14.60 -14.01
N GLY A 387 10.93 -13.83 -14.52
CA GLY A 387 11.18 -12.74 -15.44
C GLY A 387 11.26 -11.42 -14.66
N CYS A 388 12.33 -10.68 -14.87
CA CYS A 388 12.48 -9.33 -14.32
C CYS A 388 12.40 -8.32 -15.45
N PHE A 389 11.39 -7.45 -15.42
CA PHE A 389 11.17 -6.41 -16.42
C PHE A 389 11.26 -5.05 -15.73
N ASP A 390 12.12 -4.18 -16.25
CA ASP A 390 12.30 -2.82 -15.72
C ASP A 390 12.48 -1.85 -16.88
N TYR A 391 11.82 -0.71 -16.81
CA TYR A 391 11.98 0.34 -17.81
C TYR A 391 13.34 1.01 -17.68
N SER A 392 14.06 1.08 -18.78
CA SER A 392 15.36 1.76 -18.81
C SER A 392 15.17 3.27 -18.66
N GLN A 393 15.68 3.83 -17.57
CA GLN A 393 15.71 5.27 -17.31
C GLN A 393 14.35 5.95 -17.42
N GLN A 394 13.26 5.32 -16.93
CA GLN A 394 11.89 5.82 -17.09
C GLN A 394 11.75 7.27 -16.64
N GLU A 395 12.20 7.61 -15.43
CA GLU A 395 12.06 8.94 -14.85
C GLU A 395 12.86 10.00 -15.62
N PRO A 396 14.17 9.81 -15.96
CA PRO A 396 14.88 10.72 -16.82
C PRO A 396 14.24 10.92 -18.20
N ARG A 397 13.71 9.87 -18.82
CA ARG A 397 13.00 9.98 -20.10
C ARG A 397 11.75 10.86 -19.99
N LEU A 398 10.97 10.72 -18.90
CA LEU A 398 9.79 11.57 -18.66
C LEU A 398 10.20 13.04 -18.44
N VAL A 399 11.26 13.31 -17.68
CA VAL A 399 11.76 14.67 -17.49
C VAL A 399 12.18 15.29 -18.84
N VAL A 400 12.92 14.54 -19.67
CA VAL A 400 13.34 15.00 -21.00
C VAL A 400 12.12 15.20 -21.91
N HIS A 401 11.14 14.30 -21.87
CA HIS A 401 9.89 14.42 -22.63
C HIS A 401 9.16 15.72 -22.32
N PHE A 402 8.87 15.98 -21.05
CA PHE A 402 8.19 17.22 -20.66
C PHE A 402 9.03 18.49 -20.95
N ALA A 403 10.33 18.41 -20.76
CA ALA A 403 11.23 19.51 -21.11
C ALA A 403 11.25 19.79 -22.62
N SER A 404 11.15 18.76 -23.46
CA SER A 404 11.09 18.91 -24.92
C SER A 404 9.76 19.50 -25.38
N LEU A 405 8.63 19.14 -24.75
CA LEU A 405 7.32 19.75 -25.02
C LEU A 405 7.33 21.27 -24.76
N LEU A 406 8.08 21.71 -23.76
CA LEU A 406 8.29 23.11 -23.43
C LEU A 406 9.43 23.75 -24.25
N ARG A 407 10.08 23.01 -25.15
CA ARG A 407 11.22 23.44 -25.98
C ARG A 407 12.37 24.06 -25.17
N LEU A 408 12.65 23.46 -24.00
CA LEU A 408 13.70 23.96 -23.11
C LEU A 408 15.10 23.69 -23.70
N GLU A 409 16.04 24.61 -23.42
CA GLU A 409 17.42 24.54 -23.91
C GLU A 409 18.11 23.24 -23.50
N GLY A 410 18.84 22.61 -24.43
CA GLY A 410 19.62 21.40 -24.23
C GLY A 410 18.82 20.09 -24.31
N THR A 411 17.49 20.12 -24.52
CA THR A 411 16.67 18.91 -24.57
C THR A 411 16.79 18.12 -25.86
N GLN A 412 16.91 18.80 -27.02
CA GLN A 412 16.90 18.12 -28.32
C GLN A 412 18.02 17.10 -28.46
N THR A 413 19.24 17.44 -28.06
CA THR A 413 20.39 16.53 -28.09
C THR A 413 20.15 15.26 -27.28
N ILE A 414 19.49 15.38 -26.14
CA ILE A 414 19.18 14.23 -25.28
C ILE A 414 18.05 13.38 -25.90
N VAL A 415 17.02 14.01 -26.49
CA VAL A 415 15.96 13.33 -27.23
C VAL A 415 16.55 12.49 -28.37
N ASP A 416 17.42 13.11 -29.18
CA ASP A 416 18.06 12.43 -30.31
C ASP A 416 18.93 11.25 -29.82
N GLY A 417 19.67 11.43 -28.74
CA GLY A 417 20.44 10.36 -28.11
C GLY A 417 19.56 9.22 -27.57
N TYR A 418 18.40 9.52 -26.98
CA TYR A 418 17.48 8.45 -26.56
C TYR A 418 16.85 7.73 -27.76
N ASN A 419 16.58 8.42 -28.85
CA ASN A 419 16.00 7.82 -30.06
C ASN A 419 17.02 6.98 -30.83
N SER A 420 18.31 7.35 -30.83
CA SER A 420 19.39 6.54 -31.41
C SER A 420 19.82 5.37 -30.51
N GLY A 421 19.38 5.34 -29.26
CA GLY A 421 19.79 4.34 -28.29
C GLY A 421 21.11 4.64 -27.57
N ASP A 422 21.74 5.78 -27.86
CA ASP A 422 23.08 6.13 -27.37
C ASP A 422 23.07 6.95 -26.07
N ALA A 423 21.90 7.50 -25.66
CA ALA A 423 21.84 8.33 -24.46
C ALA A 423 21.81 7.51 -23.18
N ASP A 424 22.82 7.67 -22.37
CA ASP A 424 22.82 7.29 -20.97
C ASP A 424 23.02 8.53 -20.08
N PHE A 425 21.89 9.08 -19.63
CA PHE A 425 21.89 10.28 -18.81
C PHE A 425 22.63 10.10 -17.49
N HIS A 426 22.67 8.90 -16.95
CA HIS A 426 23.42 8.60 -15.73
C HIS A 426 24.92 8.55 -16.01
N GLN A 427 25.34 8.03 -17.18
CA GLN A 427 26.74 8.03 -17.58
C GLN A 427 27.23 9.46 -17.85
N MET A 428 26.44 10.29 -18.52
CA MET A 428 26.78 11.69 -18.75
C MET A 428 27.05 12.44 -17.43
N ILE A 429 26.25 12.20 -16.38
CA ILE A 429 26.45 12.78 -15.06
C ILE A 429 27.67 12.17 -14.36
N ALA A 430 27.92 10.88 -14.54
CA ALA A 430 29.09 10.19 -14.00
C ALA A 430 30.41 10.79 -14.54
N ASP A 431 30.46 10.96 -15.85
CA ASP A 431 31.66 11.53 -16.56
C ASP A 431 31.87 12.99 -16.13
N MET A 432 30.80 13.75 -16.01
CA MET A 432 30.85 15.16 -15.59
C MET A 432 31.32 15.31 -14.13
N ALA A 433 30.93 14.41 -13.24
CA ALA A 433 31.26 14.49 -11.82
C ALA A 433 32.51 13.70 -11.42
N GLY A 434 33.09 12.91 -12.33
CA GLY A 434 34.21 12.03 -12.04
C GLY A 434 33.89 10.92 -11.04
N ILE A 435 32.66 10.39 -11.08
CA ILE A 435 32.14 9.36 -10.16
C ILE A 435 31.66 8.14 -10.92
N GLU A 436 31.43 7.04 -10.19
CA GLU A 436 30.86 5.83 -10.81
C GLU A 436 29.41 6.07 -11.27
N ARG A 437 29.02 5.47 -12.40
CA ARG A 437 27.66 5.53 -12.96
C ARG A 437 26.57 5.19 -11.94
N LYS A 438 26.85 4.26 -11.02
CA LYS A 438 25.93 3.87 -9.95
C LYS A 438 25.68 5.00 -8.96
N GLN A 439 26.69 5.75 -8.60
CA GLN A 439 26.59 6.95 -7.76
C GLN A 439 25.85 8.06 -8.52
N ALA A 440 26.21 8.27 -9.80
CA ALA A 440 25.55 9.24 -10.66
C ALA A 440 24.04 8.98 -10.81
N LYS A 441 23.61 7.72 -10.89
CA LYS A 441 22.18 7.37 -10.90
C LYS A 441 21.46 7.90 -9.67
N THR A 442 22.02 7.74 -8.49
CA THR A 442 21.42 8.21 -7.22
C THR A 442 21.34 9.74 -7.17
N ILE A 443 22.42 10.41 -7.61
CA ILE A 443 22.50 11.87 -7.63
C ILE A 443 21.53 12.48 -8.64
N ASN A 444 21.50 11.92 -9.83
CA ASN A 444 20.67 12.40 -10.93
C ASN A 444 19.18 12.35 -10.53
N LEU A 445 18.72 11.21 -10.04
CA LEU A 445 17.37 11.09 -9.49
C LEU A 445 17.15 12.07 -8.33
N GLY A 446 18.12 12.17 -7.41
CA GLY A 446 18.01 13.10 -6.30
C GLY A 446 17.86 14.56 -6.74
N LEU A 447 18.66 15.02 -7.70
CA LEU A 447 18.59 16.39 -8.22
C LEU A 447 17.32 16.64 -9.04
N MET A 448 16.83 15.65 -9.80
CA MET A 448 15.53 15.72 -10.48
C MET A 448 14.36 15.86 -9.48
N TYR A 449 14.48 15.27 -8.29
CA TYR A 449 13.52 15.41 -7.18
C TYR A 449 13.84 16.58 -6.24
N GLY A 450 14.69 17.52 -6.63
CA GLY A 450 15.00 18.71 -5.83
C GLY A 450 15.89 18.46 -4.61
N MET A 451 16.77 17.45 -4.66
CA MET A 451 17.71 17.18 -3.57
C MET A 451 18.63 18.37 -3.33
N GLY A 452 18.60 18.91 -2.10
CA GLY A 452 19.46 19.99 -1.68
C GLY A 452 20.92 19.55 -1.41
N LYS A 453 21.83 20.53 -1.34
CA LYS A 453 23.27 20.33 -1.16
C LYS A 453 23.64 19.49 0.08
N ASN A 454 22.95 19.68 1.20
CA ASN A 454 23.26 18.96 2.44
C ASN A 454 23.08 17.45 2.29
N LYS A 455 22.01 17.04 1.59
CA LYS A 455 21.77 15.63 1.30
C LYS A 455 22.79 15.10 0.29
N LEU A 456 23.14 15.89 -0.73
CA LEU A 456 24.19 15.53 -1.69
C LEU A 456 25.56 15.35 -1.02
N MET A 457 25.91 16.24 -0.09
CA MET A 457 27.14 16.11 0.73
C MET A 457 27.15 14.78 1.51
N ALA A 458 26.05 14.46 2.17
CA ALA A 458 25.94 13.24 2.97
C ALA A 458 26.00 11.95 2.11
N GLU A 459 25.35 11.95 0.94
CA GLU A 459 25.31 10.78 0.04
C GLU A 459 26.65 10.48 -0.61
N LEU A 460 27.46 11.52 -0.90
CA LEU A 460 28.73 11.40 -1.61
C LEU A 460 29.97 11.59 -0.72
N GLY A 461 29.80 11.97 0.54
CA GLY A 461 30.92 12.33 1.41
C GLY A 461 31.68 13.60 0.93
N LEU A 462 30.98 14.52 0.25
CA LEU A 462 31.60 15.72 -0.32
C LEU A 462 31.63 16.87 0.69
N LEU A 463 32.69 17.70 0.58
CA LEU A 463 32.71 19.00 1.23
C LEU A 463 31.75 19.97 0.56
N LYS A 464 31.31 20.99 1.29
CA LYS A 464 30.28 21.96 0.86
C LYS A 464 30.61 22.58 -0.51
N GLU A 465 31.85 23.05 -0.70
CA GLU A 465 32.31 23.68 -1.95
C GLU A 465 32.24 22.70 -3.14
N ALA A 466 32.63 21.45 -2.93
CA ALA A 466 32.58 20.41 -3.97
C ALA A 466 31.11 20.08 -4.34
N ALA A 467 30.21 20.00 -3.37
CA ALA A 467 28.79 19.77 -3.61
C ALA A 467 28.12 20.95 -4.35
N GLU A 468 28.45 22.19 -3.97
CA GLU A 468 27.94 23.39 -4.66
C GLU A 468 28.47 23.47 -6.11
N LYS A 469 29.74 23.18 -6.34
CA LYS A 469 30.32 23.11 -7.68
C LYS A 469 29.63 22.03 -8.53
N LEU A 470 29.41 20.85 -7.96
CA LEU A 470 28.72 19.74 -8.66
C LEU A 470 27.29 20.13 -9.06
N ILE A 471 26.50 20.70 -8.16
CA ILE A 471 25.12 21.17 -8.46
C ILE A 471 25.15 22.24 -9.56
N LYS A 472 26.05 23.21 -9.46
CA LYS A 472 26.21 24.27 -10.48
C LYS A 472 26.55 23.68 -11.85
N THR A 473 27.52 22.75 -11.90
CA THR A 473 27.92 22.09 -13.15
C THR A 473 26.80 21.23 -13.72
N TYR A 474 26.05 20.54 -12.87
CA TYR A 474 24.87 19.78 -13.28
C TYR A 474 23.85 20.66 -13.99
N HIS A 475 23.45 21.79 -13.37
CA HIS A 475 22.49 22.72 -13.97
C HIS A 475 23.02 23.45 -15.21
N GLN A 476 24.33 23.60 -15.34
CA GLN A 476 24.94 24.13 -16.57
C GLN A 476 24.87 23.13 -17.73
N ARG A 477 25.00 21.82 -17.44
CA ARG A 477 24.99 20.76 -18.46
C ARG A 477 23.57 20.25 -18.78
N ALA A 478 22.66 20.31 -17.81
CA ALA A 478 21.28 19.92 -17.95
C ALA A 478 20.34 21.03 -17.44
N PRO A 479 20.38 22.23 -18.10
CA PRO A 479 19.60 23.40 -17.64
C PRO A 479 18.10 23.13 -17.65
N PHE A 480 17.62 22.30 -18.56
CA PHE A 480 16.22 21.93 -18.71
C PHE A 480 15.62 21.29 -17.43
N VAL A 481 16.42 20.62 -16.60
CA VAL A 481 15.91 19.98 -15.36
C VAL A 481 15.41 21.05 -14.40
N LYS A 482 16.21 22.09 -14.16
CA LYS A 482 15.79 23.21 -13.30
C LYS A 482 14.69 24.04 -13.94
N MET A 483 14.81 24.34 -15.23
CA MET A 483 13.81 25.12 -15.98
C MET A 483 12.44 24.44 -15.99
N LEU A 484 12.40 23.10 -16.14
CA LEU A 484 11.17 22.31 -16.04
C LEU A 484 10.59 22.39 -14.62
N SER A 485 11.41 22.16 -13.59
CA SER A 485 10.98 22.28 -12.20
C SER A 485 10.35 23.64 -11.90
N ASP A 486 11.01 24.73 -12.31
CA ASP A 486 10.53 26.09 -12.12
C ASP A 486 9.21 26.36 -12.90
N ALA A 487 9.07 25.77 -14.11
CA ALA A 487 7.86 25.88 -14.91
C ALA A 487 6.68 25.12 -14.31
N VAL A 488 6.93 23.90 -13.83
CA VAL A 488 5.92 23.06 -13.17
C VAL A 488 5.46 23.68 -11.85
N SER A 489 6.40 24.21 -11.03
CA SER A 489 6.06 24.89 -9.79
C SER A 489 5.16 26.11 -10.06
N ARG A 490 5.51 26.97 -11.01
CA ARG A 490 4.65 28.10 -11.39
C ARG A 490 3.27 27.65 -11.85
N ARG A 491 3.18 26.60 -12.64
CA ARG A 491 1.88 26.08 -13.08
C ARG A 491 1.07 25.51 -11.90
N ALA A 492 1.72 24.87 -10.93
CA ALA A 492 1.06 24.42 -9.69
C ALA A 492 0.51 25.61 -8.91
N ASP A 493 1.32 26.67 -8.72
CA ASP A 493 0.92 27.89 -8.03
C ASP A 493 -0.25 28.59 -8.73
N ASP A 494 -0.22 28.67 -10.09
CA ASP A 494 -1.24 29.33 -10.89
C ASP A 494 -2.57 28.58 -10.99
N SER A 495 -2.52 27.23 -11.09
CA SER A 495 -3.69 26.38 -11.40
C SER A 495 -4.14 25.49 -10.25
N GLY A 496 -3.38 25.39 -9.17
CA GLY A 496 -3.62 24.48 -8.05
C GLY A 496 -3.52 22.99 -8.42
N LYS A 497 -3.12 22.66 -9.67
CA LYS A 497 -3.05 21.27 -10.13
C LYS A 497 -2.10 21.03 -11.30
N ILE A 498 -1.56 19.81 -11.35
CA ILE A 498 -0.72 19.34 -12.45
C ILE A 498 -1.28 18.01 -12.96
N ARG A 499 -1.33 17.85 -14.28
CA ARG A 499 -1.73 16.61 -14.94
C ARG A 499 -0.49 15.83 -15.39
N THR A 500 -0.42 14.54 -15.01
CA THR A 500 0.63 13.63 -15.48
C THR A 500 0.38 13.18 -16.92
N ILE A 501 1.37 12.55 -17.56
CA ILE A 501 1.23 12.00 -18.92
C ILE A 501 0.13 10.93 -19.02
N GLY A 502 -0.15 10.20 -17.92
CA GLY A 502 -1.22 9.21 -17.85
C GLY A 502 -2.59 9.77 -17.47
N GLY A 503 -2.76 11.10 -17.47
CA GLY A 503 -4.05 11.76 -17.20
C GLY A 503 -4.36 12.00 -15.71
N ARG A 504 -3.60 11.41 -14.76
CA ARG A 504 -3.81 11.62 -13.33
C ARG A 504 -3.54 13.07 -12.95
N LEU A 505 -4.39 13.65 -12.12
CA LEU A 505 -4.17 14.95 -11.52
C LEU A 505 -3.36 14.82 -10.21
N CYS A 506 -2.56 15.84 -9.94
CA CYS A 506 -1.97 16.12 -8.64
C CYS A 506 -2.44 17.50 -8.21
N HIS A 507 -3.08 17.60 -7.05
CA HIS A 507 -3.60 18.85 -6.51
C HIS A 507 -2.61 19.45 -5.51
N PHE A 508 -2.48 20.78 -5.54
CA PHE A 508 -1.64 21.58 -4.66
C PHE A 508 -2.50 22.62 -3.99
N ASP A 509 -2.43 22.71 -2.67
CA ASP A 509 -3.14 23.70 -1.84
C ASP A 509 -2.37 25.03 -1.80
#